data_b7d9bbe6a6778cb1d536b0525767d9fe
#
_entry.id   b7d9bbe6a6778cb1d536b0525767d9fe
#
_cell.length_a   1.000
_cell.length_b   1.000
_cell.length_c   1.000
_cell.angle_alpha   90.00
_cell.angle_beta   90.00
_cell.angle_gamma   90.00
#
_symmetry.space_group_name_H-M   'P 1'
#
loop_
_entity.id
_entity.type
_entity.pdbx_description
1 polymer ?
#
loop_
_entity_poly.entity_id
_entity_poly.type
_entity_poly.pdbx_seq_one_letter_code
_entity_poly.pdbx_strand_id
1 'polypeptide(L)'
;MHIDLSGKKAIVTGSTDGIGLAIAIGLAKAGASVVLVGREQGRLDAALAQLRESSGRADAVGVVADAGTAAGCQTLIAAQPEADILVNNLGIYGARPFFEIGDEEWQQIFEVNVLSGVRLSRHYARGMQARGWGRIQFISSESALNIPAEMVHYGVSKAALQGVSRGLAKVLAGSGVTVNSILPGPTRTHGALAMMAAMAEERGVSVSEMEALFLKENRPSTLLKRFATPEEVANLCVYAASPQASATTGAALRVEGGIVESIA
;
A
#
# COMPACT_ATOMS: atom_id res chain seq x y z
N MET A 1 14.67 2.23 -18.51
CA MET A 1 13.60 3.26 -18.44
C MET A 1 14.02 4.23 -17.36
N HIS A 2 14.03 5.53 -17.64
CA HIS A 2 14.24 6.56 -16.63
C HIS A 2 12.87 7.12 -16.24
N ILE A 3 12.55 7.13 -14.95
CA ILE A 3 11.33 7.71 -14.39
C ILE A 3 11.73 9.00 -13.68
N ASP A 4 11.14 10.11 -14.09
CA ASP A 4 11.32 11.43 -13.48
C ASP A 4 9.97 11.93 -12.96
N LEU A 5 9.91 12.15 -11.63
CA LEU A 5 8.78 12.69 -10.89
C LEU A 5 9.10 14.07 -10.29
N SER A 6 10.12 14.75 -10.81
CA SER A 6 10.50 16.11 -10.37
C SER A 6 9.30 17.04 -10.47
N GLY A 7 9.11 17.88 -9.44
CA GLY A 7 7.97 18.79 -9.34
C GLY A 7 6.65 18.13 -8.95
N LYS A 8 6.61 16.81 -8.69
CA LYS A 8 5.42 16.11 -8.21
C LYS A 8 5.45 15.95 -6.69
N LYS A 9 4.31 16.15 -6.04
CA LYS A 9 4.10 15.89 -4.61
C LYS A 9 3.39 14.56 -4.44
N ALA A 10 4.01 13.66 -3.67
CA ALA A 10 3.47 12.35 -3.34
C ALA A 10 3.10 12.25 -1.86
N ILE A 11 1.91 11.75 -1.55
CA ILE A 11 1.49 11.38 -0.19
C ILE A 11 1.41 9.87 -0.11
N VAL A 12 2.07 9.28 0.89
CA VAL A 12 2.03 7.84 1.15
C VAL A 12 1.52 7.59 2.56
N THR A 13 0.36 6.95 2.70
CA THR A 13 -0.20 6.63 4.01
C THR A 13 0.42 5.35 4.60
N GLY A 14 0.57 5.29 5.94
CA GLY A 14 1.21 4.14 6.59
C GLY A 14 2.65 3.94 6.13
N SER A 15 3.41 5.02 5.99
CA SER A 15 4.73 5.03 5.35
C SER A 15 5.90 5.12 6.34
N THR A 16 5.68 4.78 7.61
CA THR A 16 6.75 4.75 8.61
C THR A 16 7.57 3.45 8.62
N ASP A 17 7.14 2.44 7.85
CA ASP A 17 7.81 1.13 7.79
C ASP A 17 7.35 0.34 6.54
N GLY A 18 8.04 -0.77 6.25
CA GLY A 18 7.66 -1.79 5.28
C GLY A 18 7.42 -1.28 3.87
N ILE A 19 6.33 -1.75 3.24
CA ILE A 19 5.97 -1.41 1.85
C ILE A 19 5.79 0.10 1.68
N GLY A 20 5.10 0.76 2.63
CA GLY A 20 4.84 2.20 2.53
C GLY A 20 6.11 3.04 2.55
N LEU A 21 7.07 2.70 3.40
CA LEU A 21 8.37 3.39 3.44
C LEU A 21 9.20 3.12 2.17
N ALA A 22 9.22 1.88 1.70
CA ALA A 22 9.92 1.55 0.45
C ALA A 22 9.33 2.29 -0.76
N ILE A 23 8.00 2.41 -0.86
CA ILE A 23 7.33 3.22 -1.89
C ILE A 23 7.74 4.69 -1.76
N ALA A 24 7.72 5.24 -0.55
CA ALA A 24 8.11 6.63 -0.30
C ALA A 24 9.55 6.91 -0.73
N ILE A 25 10.48 6.02 -0.38
CA ILE A 25 11.89 6.09 -0.79
C ILE A 25 12.01 6.00 -2.33
N GLY A 26 11.30 5.07 -2.96
CA GLY A 26 11.30 4.89 -4.41
C GLY A 26 10.80 6.14 -5.15
N LEU A 27 9.70 6.75 -4.70
CA LEU A 27 9.16 7.99 -5.25
C LEU A 27 10.11 9.17 -5.05
N ALA A 28 10.77 9.27 -3.88
CA ALA A 28 11.77 10.28 -3.61
C ALA A 28 13.00 10.13 -4.52
N LYS A 29 13.52 8.92 -4.72
CA LYS A 29 14.59 8.61 -5.67
C LYS A 29 14.24 8.99 -7.11
N ALA A 30 12.95 8.86 -7.47
CA ALA A 30 12.44 9.31 -8.77
C ALA A 30 12.21 10.83 -8.87
N GLY A 31 12.52 11.60 -7.83
CA GLY A 31 12.48 13.08 -7.85
C GLY A 31 11.24 13.71 -7.21
N ALA A 32 10.26 12.92 -6.74
CA ALA A 32 9.09 13.48 -6.08
C ALA A 32 9.41 14.10 -4.71
N SER A 33 8.68 15.15 -4.35
CA SER A 33 8.58 15.63 -2.96
C SER A 33 7.60 14.72 -2.21
N VAL A 34 8.04 14.10 -1.11
CA VAL A 34 7.29 13.03 -0.45
C VAL A 34 6.81 13.46 0.93
N VAL A 35 5.53 13.15 1.20
CA VAL A 35 4.91 13.29 2.51
C VAL A 35 4.73 11.89 3.11
N LEU A 36 5.41 11.65 4.23
CA LEU A 36 5.20 10.47 5.06
C LEU A 36 4.05 10.69 6.05
N VAL A 37 3.25 9.65 6.29
CA VAL A 37 2.12 9.71 7.23
C VAL A 37 2.21 8.56 8.21
N GLY A 38 2.19 8.90 9.50
CA GLY A 38 2.25 7.93 10.59
C GLY A 38 1.56 8.46 11.85
N ARG A 39 1.30 7.59 12.82
CA ARG A 39 0.60 7.93 14.07
C ARG A 39 1.52 8.43 15.18
N GLU A 40 2.79 8.08 15.12
CA GLU A 40 3.77 8.31 16.18
C GLU A 40 4.93 9.15 15.66
N GLN A 41 5.22 10.27 16.33
CA GLN A 41 6.27 11.22 15.93
C GLN A 41 7.64 10.53 15.80
N GLY A 42 8.06 9.75 16.79
CA GLY A 42 9.38 9.12 16.80
C GLY A 42 9.60 8.13 15.63
N ARG A 43 8.57 7.35 15.28
CA ARG A 43 8.63 6.45 14.11
C ARG A 43 8.65 7.24 12.80
N LEU A 44 7.93 8.36 12.75
CA LEU A 44 7.91 9.23 11.59
C LEU A 44 9.26 9.90 11.38
N ASP A 45 9.91 10.38 12.45
CA ASP A 45 11.24 10.99 12.39
C ASP A 45 12.31 9.99 11.91
N ALA A 46 12.27 8.76 12.42
CA ALA A 46 13.16 7.69 11.99
C ALA A 46 12.96 7.35 10.49
N ALA A 47 11.72 7.25 10.04
CA ALA A 47 11.39 6.99 8.65
C ALA A 47 11.84 8.14 7.72
N LEU A 48 11.67 9.39 8.14
CA LEU A 48 12.18 10.56 7.42
C LEU A 48 13.70 10.56 7.31
N ALA A 49 14.41 10.22 8.38
CA ALA A 49 15.86 10.10 8.36
C ALA A 49 16.32 9.04 7.35
N GLN A 50 15.72 7.84 7.39
CA GLN A 50 15.99 6.76 6.46
C GLN A 50 15.67 7.15 5.00
N LEU A 51 14.55 7.82 4.75
CA LEU A 51 14.20 8.30 3.41
C LEU A 51 15.23 9.29 2.88
N ARG A 52 15.61 10.27 3.70
CA ARG A 52 16.61 11.30 3.33
C ARG A 52 17.97 10.69 3.02
N GLU A 53 18.44 9.78 3.87
CA GLU A 53 19.69 9.06 3.65
C GLU A 53 19.66 8.23 2.35
N SER A 54 18.56 7.47 2.14
CA SER A 54 18.45 6.56 1.01
C SER A 54 18.22 7.25 -0.34
N SER A 55 17.60 8.44 -0.35
CA SER A 55 17.22 9.15 -1.58
C SER A 55 18.03 10.41 -1.86
N GLY A 56 18.78 10.92 -0.89
CA GLY A 56 19.45 12.22 -0.98
C GLY A 56 18.50 13.42 -0.94
N ARG A 57 17.19 13.22 -0.66
CA ARG A 57 16.15 14.27 -0.68
C ARG A 57 15.92 14.84 0.71
N ALA A 58 16.20 16.13 0.87
CA ALA A 58 15.98 16.85 2.14
C ALA A 58 14.56 17.40 2.30
N ASP A 59 13.80 17.52 1.22
CA ASP A 59 12.48 18.14 1.14
C ASP A 59 11.30 17.21 1.54
N ALA A 60 11.60 15.97 1.95
CA ALA A 60 10.60 15.08 2.51
C ALA A 60 10.09 15.59 3.86
N VAL A 61 8.77 15.56 4.06
CA VAL A 61 8.09 16.00 5.29
C VAL A 61 7.26 14.88 5.89
N GLY A 62 6.97 14.98 7.19
CA GLY A 62 6.13 14.04 7.92
C GLY A 62 4.85 14.72 8.42
N VAL A 63 3.75 13.97 8.43
CA VAL A 63 2.50 14.38 9.06
C VAL A 63 2.08 13.32 10.07
N VAL A 64 1.98 13.72 11.35
CA VAL A 64 1.43 12.86 12.41
C VAL A 64 -0.08 12.87 12.29
N ALA A 65 -0.64 11.76 11.80
CA ALA A 65 -2.08 11.59 11.68
C ALA A 65 -2.45 10.09 11.69
N ASP A 66 -3.52 9.74 12.38
CA ASP A 66 -4.14 8.42 12.22
C ASP A 66 -5.08 8.41 11.01
N ALA A 67 -4.49 8.26 9.84
CA ALA A 67 -5.25 8.23 8.58
C ALA A 67 -6.24 7.04 8.50
N GLY A 68 -6.25 6.11 9.45
CA GLY A 68 -7.27 5.08 9.60
C GLY A 68 -8.61 5.61 10.09
N THR A 69 -8.67 6.85 10.59
CA THR A 69 -9.88 7.50 11.09
C THR A 69 -10.30 8.68 10.21
N ALA A 70 -11.58 9.05 10.29
CA ALA A 70 -12.07 10.24 9.60
C ALA A 70 -11.37 11.52 10.06
N ALA A 71 -11.15 11.66 11.39
CA ALA A 71 -10.46 12.81 11.97
C ALA A 71 -8.99 12.90 11.52
N GLY A 72 -8.27 11.77 11.50
CA GLY A 72 -6.89 11.76 11.04
C GLY A 72 -6.75 12.02 9.53
N CYS A 73 -7.72 11.58 8.72
CA CYS A 73 -7.77 11.98 7.31
C CYS A 73 -7.93 13.52 7.18
N GLN A 74 -8.78 14.16 8.00
CA GLN A 74 -8.93 15.61 7.99
C GLN A 74 -7.65 16.32 8.44
N THR A 75 -6.96 15.82 9.47
CA THR A 75 -5.66 16.34 9.91
C THR A 75 -4.63 16.29 8.76
N LEU A 76 -4.55 15.18 8.05
CA LEU A 76 -3.65 15.06 6.88
C LEU A 76 -4.01 16.05 5.77
N ILE A 77 -5.29 16.16 5.43
CA ILE A 77 -5.79 17.08 4.40
C ILE A 77 -5.50 18.54 4.78
N ALA A 78 -5.70 18.91 6.03
CA ALA A 78 -5.42 20.27 6.50
C ALA A 78 -3.92 20.61 6.44
N ALA A 79 -3.04 19.64 6.77
CA ALA A 79 -1.60 19.82 6.71
C ALA A 79 -1.05 19.79 5.27
N GLN A 80 -1.66 19.00 4.39
CA GLN A 80 -1.24 18.80 3.01
C GLN A 80 -2.48 18.82 2.08
N PRO A 81 -2.99 19.99 1.72
CA PRO A 81 -4.25 20.10 0.98
C PRO A 81 -4.17 19.62 -0.47
N GLU A 82 -2.95 19.51 -1.03
CA GLU A 82 -2.72 19.13 -2.43
C GLU A 82 -1.72 17.99 -2.56
N ALA A 83 -1.97 17.11 -3.51
CA ALA A 83 -1.05 16.07 -3.95
C ALA A 83 -1.22 15.79 -5.44
N ASP A 84 -0.16 15.35 -6.09
CA ASP A 84 -0.16 14.84 -7.46
C ASP A 84 -0.22 13.31 -7.47
N ILE A 85 0.38 12.68 -6.48
CA ILE A 85 0.41 11.23 -6.30
C ILE A 85 -0.14 10.91 -4.91
N LEU A 86 -1.15 10.04 -4.85
CA LEU A 86 -1.69 9.51 -3.61
C LEU A 86 -1.52 7.99 -3.58
N VAL A 87 -0.77 7.50 -2.61
CA VAL A 87 -0.64 6.07 -2.34
C VAL A 87 -1.38 5.71 -1.05
N ASN A 88 -2.55 5.11 -1.20
CA ASN A 88 -3.35 4.58 -0.10
C ASN A 88 -2.77 3.22 0.30
N ASN A 89 -1.73 3.24 1.14
CA ASN A 89 -1.03 2.04 1.59
C ASN A 89 -1.46 1.59 2.98
N LEU A 90 -2.03 2.47 3.80
CA LEU A 90 -2.46 2.11 5.15
C LEU A 90 -3.38 0.89 5.14
N GLY A 91 -3.12 -0.05 6.06
CA GLY A 91 -3.96 -1.22 6.23
C GLY A 91 -3.59 -2.00 7.48
N ILE A 92 -4.58 -2.71 8.01
CA ILE A 92 -4.44 -3.67 9.10
C ILE A 92 -4.81 -5.05 8.59
N TYR A 93 -4.26 -6.08 9.23
CA TYR A 93 -4.53 -7.48 8.94
C TYR A 93 -4.36 -8.32 10.21
N GLY A 94 -4.90 -9.51 10.20
CA GLY A 94 -4.75 -10.49 11.28
C GLY A 94 -5.50 -11.77 10.92
N ALA A 95 -4.96 -12.92 11.33
CA ALA A 95 -5.66 -14.19 11.22
C ALA A 95 -6.74 -14.26 12.30
N ARG A 96 -7.95 -14.69 11.91
CA ARG A 96 -9.08 -14.88 12.81
C ARG A 96 -10.05 -15.92 12.21
N PRO A 97 -10.48 -16.94 12.95
CA PRO A 97 -11.52 -17.87 12.48
C PRO A 97 -12.80 -17.11 12.13
N PHE A 98 -13.39 -17.41 10.99
CA PHE A 98 -14.54 -16.66 10.47
C PHE A 98 -15.68 -16.52 11.48
N PHE A 99 -16.03 -17.59 12.19
CA PHE A 99 -17.13 -17.58 13.16
C PHE A 99 -16.83 -16.83 14.46
N GLU A 100 -15.58 -16.37 14.66
CA GLU A 100 -15.16 -15.59 15.81
C GLU A 100 -15.01 -14.09 15.50
N ILE A 101 -15.16 -13.69 14.24
CA ILE A 101 -15.04 -12.30 13.83
C ILE A 101 -16.35 -11.56 14.16
N GLY A 102 -16.29 -10.66 15.15
CA GLY A 102 -17.42 -9.80 15.50
C GLY A 102 -17.63 -8.63 14.53
N ASP A 103 -18.82 -8.02 14.60
CA ASP A 103 -19.18 -6.87 13.75
C ASP A 103 -18.21 -5.70 13.91
N GLU A 104 -17.68 -5.46 15.12
CA GLU A 104 -16.71 -4.39 15.40
C GLU A 104 -15.39 -4.63 14.66
N GLU A 105 -14.91 -5.87 14.58
CA GLU A 105 -13.70 -6.21 13.80
C GLU A 105 -13.91 -6.00 12.30
N TRP A 106 -15.10 -6.38 11.79
CA TRP A 106 -15.50 -6.10 10.42
C TRP A 106 -15.55 -4.58 10.15
N GLN A 107 -16.16 -3.80 11.02
CA GLN A 107 -16.24 -2.35 10.89
C GLN A 107 -14.85 -1.72 10.94
N GLN A 108 -14.00 -2.15 11.89
CA GLN A 108 -12.65 -1.63 12.05
C GLN A 108 -11.79 -1.88 10.80
N ILE A 109 -11.80 -3.10 10.26
CA ILE A 109 -10.98 -3.42 9.10
C ILE A 109 -11.46 -2.64 7.86
N PHE A 110 -12.75 -2.43 7.69
CA PHE A 110 -13.30 -1.60 6.61
C PHE A 110 -12.99 -0.11 6.81
N GLU A 111 -13.10 0.39 8.02
CA GLU A 111 -12.78 1.78 8.37
C GLU A 111 -11.33 2.11 8.00
N VAL A 112 -10.39 1.26 8.43
CA VAL A 112 -8.96 1.47 8.20
C VAL A 112 -8.55 1.15 6.76
N ASN A 113 -8.93 -0.03 6.23
CA ASN A 113 -8.41 -0.49 4.94
C ASN A 113 -9.11 0.14 3.75
N VAL A 114 -10.39 0.47 3.87
CA VAL A 114 -11.22 0.91 2.73
C VAL A 114 -11.58 2.40 2.84
N LEU A 115 -12.24 2.79 3.93
CA LEU A 115 -12.80 4.14 4.06
C LEU A 115 -11.71 5.21 4.18
N SER A 116 -10.55 4.90 4.74
CA SER A 116 -9.40 5.80 4.75
C SER A 116 -9.02 6.24 3.33
N GLY A 117 -8.82 5.26 2.43
CA GLY A 117 -8.47 5.51 1.04
C GLY A 117 -9.59 6.22 0.26
N VAL A 118 -10.86 5.89 0.55
CA VAL A 118 -12.02 6.58 -0.05
C VAL A 118 -12.04 8.06 0.35
N ARG A 119 -11.82 8.39 1.63
CA ARG A 119 -11.81 9.78 2.13
C ARG A 119 -10.72 10.60 1.48
N LEU A 120 -9.50 10.10 1.47
CA LEU A 120 -8.35 10.79 0.90
C LEU A 120 -8.48 10.92 -0.61
N SER A 121 -8.86 9.86 -1.31
CA SER A 121 -9.05 9.91 -2.77
C SER A 121 -10.16 10.88 -3.18
N ARG A 122 -11.27 10.93 -2.43
CA ARG A 122 -12.36 11.89 -2.67
C ARG A 122 -11.90 13.36 -2.57
N HIS A 123 -10.96 13.65 -1.67
CA HIS A 123 -10.38 14.98 -1.54
C HIS A 123 -9.40 15.28 -2.68
N TYR A 124 -8.34 14.48 -2.80
CA TYR A 124 -7.23 14.78 -3.70
C TYR A 124 -7.58 14.64 -5.19
N ALA A 125 -8.48 13.71 -5.54
CA ALA A 125 -8.88 13.48 -6.92
C ALA A 125 -9.45 14.74 -7.60
N ARG A 126 -10.18 15.59 -6.88
CA ARG A 126 -10.75 16.83 -7.41
C ARG A 126 -9.66 17.81 -7.88
N GLY A 127 -8.64 18.01 -7.05
CA GLY A 127 -7.51 18.86 -7.41
C GLY A 127 -6.70 18.28 -8.57
N MET A 128 -6.46 16.95 -8.56
CA MET A 128 -5.78 16.26 -9.65
C MET A 128 -6.55 16.40 -10.97
N GLN A 129 -7.87 16.21 -10.95
CA GLN A 129 -8.74 16.38 -12.11
C GLN A 129 -8.68 17.81 -12.66
N ALA A 130 -8.76 18.82 -11.79
CA ALA A 130 -8.70 20.23 -12.18
C ALA A 130 -7.35 20.60 -12.82
N ARG A 131 -6.25 19.96 -12.39
CA ARG A 131 -4.91 20.17 -12.98
C ARG A 131 -4.62 19.30 -14.20
N GLY A 132 -5.54 18.40 -14.60
CA GLY A 132 -5.37 17.50 -15.75
C GLY A 132 -4.30 16.43 -15.55
N TRP A 133 -3.87 16.15 -14.30
CA TRP A 133 -2.87 15.15 -13.97
C TRP A 133 -3.01 14.64 -12.54
N GLY A 134 -2.86 13.36 -12.37
CA GLY A 134 -2.83 12.72 -11.04
C GLY A 134 -2.59 11.22 -11.10
N ARG A 135 -2.12 10.65 -9.99
CA ARG A 135 -1.90 9.23 -9.81
C ARG A 135 -2.44 8.78 -8.46
N ILE A 136 -3.42 7.89 -8.46
CA ILE A 136 -4.01 7.33 -7.25
C ILE A 136 -3.77 5.83 -7.25
N GLN A 137 -3.17 5.33 -6.18
CA GLN A 137 -2.90 3.92 -6.00
C GLN A 137 -3.54 3.42 -4.70
N PHE A 138 -4.11 2.23 -4.75
CA PHE A 138 -4.61 1.50 -3.59
C PHE A 138 -3.75 0.26 -3.41
N ILE A 139 -3.04 0.16 -2.28
CA ILE A 139 -2.27 -1.06 -1.97
C ILE A 139 -3.24 -2.10 -1.44
N SER A 140 -3.65 -2.97 -2.35
CA SER A 140 -4.52 -4.11 -2.10
C SER A 140 -3.67 -5.31 -1.60
N SER A 141 -3.93 -6.50 -2.09
CA SER A 141 -3.20 -7.75 -1.80
C SER A 141 -3.57 -8.81 -2.83
N GLU A 142 -2.74 -9.85 -3.00
CA GLU A 142 -3.13 -11.10 -3.65
C GLU A 142 -4.37 -11.73 -2.98
N SER A 143 -4.48 -11.52 -1.66
CA SER A 143 -5.63 -11.98 -0.85
C SER A 143 -6.97 -11.37 -1.26
N ALA A 144 -6.99 -10.36 -2.12
CA ALA A 144 -8.21 -9.84 -2.72
C ALA A 144 -8.75 -10.73 -3.84
N LEU A 145 -7.92 -11.56 -4.44
CA LEU A 145 -8.27 -12.50 -5.51
C LEU A 145 -8.31 -13.95 -5.00
N ASN A 146 -7.38 -14.29 -4.14
CA ASN A 146 -7.27 -15.60 -3.50
C ASN A 146 -7.47 -15.43 -1.99
N ILE A 147 -8.73 -15.25 -1.55
CA ILE A 147 -9.08 -14.92 -0.16
C ILE A 147 -8.67 -16.07 0.76
N PRO A 148 -7.76 -15.83 1.74
CA PRO A 148 -7.35 -16.89 2.68
C PRO A 148 -8.50 -17.19 3.66
N ALA A 149 -8.75 -18.48 3.91
CA ALA A 149 -9.79 -18.91 4.83
C ALA A 149 -9.57 -18.40 6.27
N GLU A 150 -8.30 -18.24 6.66
CA GLU A 150 -7.91 -17.73 7.97
C GLU A 150 -7.97 -16.21 8.10
N MET A 151 -8.25 -15.48 7.00
CA MET A 151 -8.23 -14.01 6.94
C MET A 151 -9.37 -13.46 6.07
N VAL A 152 -10.59 -14.00 6.17
CA VAL A 152 -11.70 -13.67 5.27
C VAL A 152 -12.00 -12.15 5.26
N HIS A 153 -12.14 -11.52 6.43
CA HIS A 153 -12.43 -10.09 6.56
C HIS A 153 -11.35 -9.20 5.92
N TYR A 154 -10.08 -9.60 6.05
CA TYR A 154 -8.97 -8.92 5.38
C TYR A 154 -9.08 -9.05 3.86
N GLY A 155 -9.21 -10.27 3.34
CA GLY A 155 -9.33 -10.52 1.91
C GLY A 155 -10.50 -9.75 1.29
N VAL A 156 -11.66 -9.74 1.95
CA VAL A 156 -12.85 -8.96 1.53
C VAL A 156 -12.55 -7.46 1.52
N SER A 157 -11.87 -6.92 2.55
CA SER A 157 -11.49 -5.50 2.57
C SER A 157 -10.55 -5.13 1.41
N LYS A 158 -9.62 -6.04 1.05
CA LYS A 158 -8.68 -5.84 -0.07
C LYS A 158 -9.37 -6.01 -1.44
N ALA A 159 -10.37 -6.87 -1.55
CA ALA A 159 -11.23 -6.96 -2.73
C ALA A 159 -12.09 -5.68 -2.91
N ALA A 160 -12.62 -5.13 -1.82
CA ALA A 160 -13.36 -3.87 -1.85
C ALA A 160 -12.51 -2.70 -2.40
N LEU A 161 -11.21 -2.64 -2.09
CA LEU A 161 -10.29 -1.64 -2.64
C LEU A 161 -10.19 -1.72 -4.18
N GLN A 162 -10.23 -2.92 -4.76
CA GLN A 162 -10.23 -3.07 -6.23
C GLN A 162 -11.51 -2.49 -6.83
N GLY A 163 -12.66 -2.72 -6.18
CA GLY A 163 -13.95 -2.13 -6.57
C GLY A 163 -13.91 -0.60 -6.52
N VAL A 164 -13.37 -0.02 -5.42
CA VAL A 164 -13.18 1.43 -5.27
C VAL A 164 -12.25 1.97 -6.36
N SER A 165 -11.10 1.34 -6.57
CA SER A 165 -10.11 1.73 -7.58
C SER A 165 -10.72 1.75 -8.98
N ARG A 166 -11.40 0.66 -9.37
CA ARG A 166 -12.03 0.55 -10.70
C ARG A 166 -13.17 1.57 -10.87
N GLY A 167 -14.01 1.74 -9.84
CA GLY A 167 -15.09 2.72 -9.85
C GLY A 167 -14.58 4.15 -10.00
N LEU A 168 -13.56 4.52 -9.21
CA LEU A 168 -12.96 5.86 -9.27
C LEU A 168 -12.24 6.13 -10.60
N ALA A 169 -11.59 5.12 -11.19
CA ALA A 169 -11.00 5.24 -12.53
C ALA A 169 -12.06 5.60 -13.60
N LYS A 170 -13.27 5.04 -13.50
CA LYS A 170 -14.38 5.39 -14.40
C LYS A 170 -14.87 6.82 -14.18
N VAL A 171 -14.96 7.27 -12.92
CA VAL A 171 -15.37 8.65 -12.58
C VAL A 171 -14.37 9.66 -13.13
N LEU A 172 -13.09 9.34 -13.16
CA LEU A 172 -12.00 10.22 -13.60
C LEU A 172 -11.61 10.01 -15.08
N ALA A 173 -12.42 9.30 -15.85
CA ALA A 173 -12.15 9.05 -17.27
C ALA A 173 -11.94 10.35 -18.04
N GLY A 174 -10.89 10.41 -18.89
CA GLY A 174 -10.54 11.57 -19.70
C GLY A 174 -9.89 12.75 -18.96
N SER A 175 -9.71 12.66 -17.63
CA SER A 175 -9.17 13.76 -16.81
C SER A 175 -7.64 13.81 -16.72
N GLY A 176 -6.91 12.86 -17.32
CA GLY A 176 -5.46 12.73 -17.14
C GLY A 176 -5.05 12.08 -15.80
N VAL A 177 -6.01 11.72 -14.96
CA VAL A 177 -5.78 11.01 -13.68
C VAL A 177 -5.89 9.51 -13.89
N THR A 178 -4.90 8.76 -13.42
CA THR A 178 -5.00 7.29 -13.41
C THR A 178 -5.21 6.76 -12.00
N VAL A 179 -5.98 5.68 -11.88
CA VAL A 179 -6.29 5.02 -10.61
C VAL A 179 -6.07 3.53 -10.76
N ASN A 180 -5.19 2.94 -9.95
CA ASN A 180 -4.87 1.52 -10.01
C ASN A 180 -4.81 0.89 -8.63
N SER A 181 -5.08 -0.41 -8.54
CA SER A 181 -4.76 -1.24 -7.37
C SER A 181 -3.42 -1.93 -7.60
N ILE A 182 -2.59 -1.99 -6.56
CA ILE A 182 -1.36 -2.78 -6.51
C ILE A 182 -1.61 -3.97 -5.59
N LEU A 183 -1.28 -5.16 -6.04
CA LEU A 183 -1.54 -6.41 -5.32
C LEU A 183 -0.23 -7.09 -4.92
N PRO A 184 0.35 -6.75 -3.77
CA PRO A 184 1.49 -7.47 -3.23
C PRO A 184 1.12 -8.89 -2.79
N GLY A 185 2.08 -9.80 -2.90
CA GLY A 185 2.08 -11.07 -2.18
C GLY A 185 2.79 -10.95 -0.82
N PRO A 186 3.13 -12.09 -0.18
CA PRO A 186 3.94 -12.10 1.02
C PRO A 186 5.24 -11.32 0.81
N THR A 187 5.45 -10.31 1.65
CA THR A 187 6.55 -9.35 1.52
C THR A 187 7.31 -9.26 2.84
N ARG A 188 8.64 -9.26 2.81
CA ARG A 188 9.53 -9.18 3.98
C ARG A 188 9.49 -7.81 4.62
N THR A 189 8.35 -7.44 5.20
CA THR A 189 8.20 -6.27 6.06
C THR A 189 8.61 -6.62 7.49
N HIS A 190 8.91 -5.62 8.31
CA HIS A 190 9.20 -5.84 9.72
C HIS A 190 8.09 -6.62 10.43
N GLY A 191 6.81 -6.29 10.18
CA GLY A 191 5.68 -7.00 10.75
C GLY A 191 5.57 -8.46 10.28
N ALA A 192 5.82 -8.74 8.99
CA ALA A 192 5.81 -10.10 8.45
C ALA A 192 6.98 -10.94 9.04
N LEU A 193 8.17 -10.34 9.15
CA LEU A 193 9.32 -11.01 9.75
C LEU A 193 9.11 -11.30 11.26
N ALA A 194 8.51 -10.37 12.00
CA ALA A 194 8.15 -10.60 13.40
C ALA A 194 7.13 -11.73 13.55
N MET A 195 6.15 -11.82 12.67
CA MET A 195 5.19 -12.93 12.63
C MET A 195 5.91 -14.25 12.32
N MET A 196 6.80 -14.28 11.33
CA MET A 196 7.58 -15.47 11.00
C MET A 196 8.50 -15.90 12.17
N ALA A 197 9.09 -14.94 12.88
CA ALA A 197 9.93 -15.23 14.05
C ALA A 197 9.12 -15.88 15.19
N ALA A 198 7.93 -15.37 15.50
CA ALA A 198 7.06 -15.97 16.51
C ALA A 198 6.62 -17.39 16.13
N MET A 199 6.23 -17.62 14.88
CA MET A 199 5.87 -18.95 14.38
C MET A 199 7.07 -19.92 14.36
N ALA A 200 8.27 -19.40 14.05
CA ALA A 200 9.50 -20.19 14.04
C ALA A 200 9.87 -20.66 15.46
N GLU A 201 9.75 -19.78 16.46
CA GLU A 201 9.95 -20.11 17.87
C GLU A 201 8.98 -21.20 18.35
N GLU A 202 7.68 -21.04 18.04
CA GLU A 202 6.65 -22.03 18.39
C GLU A 202 6.91 -23.41 17.78
N ARG A 203 7.44 -23.47 16.55
CA ARG A 203 7.72 -24.72 15.83
C ARG A 203 9.15 -25.26 16.03
N GLY A 204 10.03 -24.51 16.70
CA GLY A 204 11.42 -24.92 16.94
C GLY A 204 12.27 -24.96 15.66
N VAL A 205 12.01 -24.10 14.69
CA VAL A 205 12.74 -24.01 13.41
C VAL A 205 13.36 -22.62 13.24
N SER A 206 14.23 -22.42 12.24
CA SER A 206 14.76 -21.11 11.91
C SER A 206 13.71 -20.25 11.19
N VAL A 207 13.86 -18.92 11.22
CA VAL A 207 12.97 -17.98 10.50
C VAL A 207 12.95 -18.26 9.00
N SER A 208 14.10 -18.63 8.41
CA SER A 208 14.19 -18.97 6.99
C SER A 208 13.42 -20.25 6.64
N GLU A 209 13.49 -21.26 7.51
CA GLU A 209 12.70 -22.49 7.35
C GLU A 209 11.21 -22.19 7.52
N MET A 210 10.86 -21.31 8.48
CA MET A 210 9.45 -20.91 8.67
C MET A 210 8.87 -20.17 7.47
N GLU A 211 9.63 -19.29 6.82
CA GLU A 211 9.19 -18.65 5.57
C GLU A 211 8.87 -19.68 4.49
N ALA A 212 9.75 -20.69 4.32
CA ALA A 212 9.55 -21.75 3.34
C ALA A 212 8.33 -22.62 3.67
N LEU A 213 8.15 -22.97 4.95
CA LEU A 213 6.99 -23.72 5.44
C LEU A 213 5.71 -22.91 5.27
N PHE A 214 5.71 -21.63 5.62
CA PHE A 214 4.56 -20.75 5.43
C PHE A 214 4.10 -20.70 3.97
N LEU A 215 5.03 -20.54 3.03
CA LEU A 215 4.70 -20.54 1.61
C LEU A 215 4.14 -21.88 1.16
N LYS A 216 4.74 -22.98 1.60
CA LYS A 216 4.30 -24.34 1.26
C LYS A 216 2.90 -24.65 1.79
N GLU A 217 2.60 -24.24 3.02
CA GLU A 217 1.34 -24.54 3.71
C GLU A 217 0.21 -23.57 3.32
N ASN A 218 0.50 -22.28 3.23
CA ASN A 218 -0.51 -21.24 3.08
C ASN A 218 -0.55 -20.59 1.68
N ARG A 219 0.53 -20.68 0.91
CA ARG A 219 0.64 -20.09 -0.45
C ARG A 219 1.35 -21.03 -1.42
N PRO A 220 0.87 -22.30 -1.56
CA PRO A 220 1.57 -23.34 -2.33
C PRO A 220 1.74 -22.99 -3.81
N SER A 221 0.84 -22.21 -4.39
CA SER A 221 0.89 -21.75 -5.78
C SER A 221 2.00 -20.73 -6.07
N THR A 222 2.65 -20.13 -5.05
CA THR A 222 3.71 -19.13 -5.25
C THR A 222 4.79 -19.63 -6.22
N LEU A 223 4.95 -18.96 -7.36
CA LEU A 223 5.98 -19.31 -8.34
C LEU A 223 7.36 -18.79 -7.94
N LEU A 224 7.41 -17.64 -7.27
CA LEU A 224 8.66 -17.03 -6.80
C LEU A 224 9.36 -17.83 -5.69
N LYS A 225 8.62 -18.67 -4.94
CA LYS A 225 9.09 -19.54 -3.84
C LYS A 225 9.86 -18.81 -2.73
N ARG A 226 9.69 -17.51 -2.59
CA ARG A 226 10.19 -16.67 -1.51
C ARG A 226 9.24 -15.50 -1.29
N PHE A 227 9.38 -14.82 -0.17
CA PHE A 227 8.75 -13.53 0.03
C PHE A 227 9.38 -12.49 -0.91
N ALA A 228 8.57 -11.56 -1.41
CA ALA A 228 9.07 -10.38 -2.09
C ALA A 228 9.77 -9.43 -1.11
N THR A 229 10.61 -8.54 -1.61
CA THR A 229 11.11 -7.42 -0.82
C THR A 229 10.17 -6.22 -0.93
N PRO A 230 10.16 -5.30 0.05
CA PRO A 230 9.39 -4.05 -0.06
C PRO A 230 9.74 -3.24 -1.29
N GLU A 231 11.01 -3.27 -1.73
CA GLU A 231 11.51 -2.56 -2.91
C GLU A 231 10.94 -3.14 -4.22
N GLU A 232 10.73 -4.46 -4.30
CA GLU A 232 10.09 -5.09 -5.47
C GLU A 232 8.65 -4.58 -5.64
N VAL A 233 7.92 -4.38 -4.54
CA VAL A 233 6.59 -3.77 -4.55
C VAL A 233 6.67 -2.29 -4.92
N ALA A 234 7.62 -1.56 -4.31
CA ALA A 234 7.84 -0.13 -4.55
C ALA A 234 8.15 0.17 -6.02
N ASN A 235 8.94 -0.69 -6.70
CA ASN A 235 9.26 -0.53 -8.12
C ASN A 235 8.01 -0.45 -9.00
N LEU A 236 7.02 -1.32 -8.76
CA LEU A 236 5.75 -1.28 -9.49
C LEU A 236 4.94 -0.02 -9.15
N CYS A 237 4.95 0.40 -7.88
CA CYS A 237 4.27 1.63 -7.46
C CYS A 237 4.89 2.88 -8.09
N VAL A 238 6.22 2.96 -8.18
CA VAL A 238 6.94 4.06 -8.85
C VAL A 238 6.62 4.08 -10.34
N TYR A 239 6.61 2.91 -11.01
CA TYR A 239 6.17 2.82 -12.40
C TYR A 239 4.73 3.31 -12.57
N ALA A 240 3.79 2.82 -11.77
CA ALA A 240 2.38 3.20 -11.84
C ALA A 240 2.13 4.69 -11.49
N ALA A 241 3.04 5.34 -10.75
CA ALA A 241 3.02 6.77 -10.47
C ALA A 241 3.59 7.62 -11.61
N SER A 242 4.28 7.02 -12.58
CA SER A 242 5.05 7.72 -13.60
C SER A 242 4.19 8.19 -14.79
N PRO A 243 4.69 9.15 -15.59
CA PRO A 243 4.11 9.48 -16.89
C PRO A 243 4.08 8.28 -17.86
N GLN A 244 5.04 7.36 -17.75
CA GLN A 244 5.15 6.17 -18.59
C GLN A 244 3.97 5.20 -18.40
N ALA A 245 3.29 5.27 -17.25
CA ALA A 245 2.10 4.46 -16.95
C ALA A 245 0.78 5.15 -17.34
N SER A 246 0.80 6.19 -18.19
CA SER A 246 -0.39 7.00 -18.54
C SER A 246 -1.51 6.19 -19.21
N ALA A 247 -1.20 5.06 -19.84
CA ALA A 247 -2.18 4.15 -20.44
C ALA A 247 -2.70 3.08 -19.46
N THR A 248 -2.21 3.07 -18.21
CA THR A 248 -2.59 2.09 -17.19
C THR A 248 -3.52 2.73 -16.19
N THR A 249 -4.82 2.45 -16.28
CA THR A 249 -5.84 2.94 -15.33
C THR A 249 -6.96 1.92 -15.14
N GLY A 250 -7.51 1.86 -13.93
CA GLY A 250 -8.55 0.91 -13.54
C GLY A 250 -8.05 -0.54 -13.47
N ALA A 251 -6.73 -0.73 -13.42
CA ALA A 251 -6.10 -2.05 -13.42
C ALA A 251 -5.83 -2.55 -11.99
N ALA A 252 -5.80 -3.87 -11.85
CA ALA A 252 -5.27 -4.60 -10.71
C ALA A 252 -3.87 -5.11 -11.09
N LEU A 253 -2.84 -4.40 -10.64
CA LEU A 253 -1.44 -4.68 -11.00
C LEU A 253 -0.82 -5.62 -9.97
N ARG A 254 -0.45 -6.81 -10.39
CA ARG A 254 0.06 -7.87 -9.51
C ARG A 254 1.57 -7.78 -9.35
N VAL A 255 2.06 -7.92 -8.11
CA VAL A 255 3.45 -8.06 -7.70
C VAL A 255 3.51 -9.08 -6.56
N GLU A 256 2.93 -10.25 -6.79
CA GLU A 256 2.57 -11.23 -5.76
C GLU A 256 3.32 -12.56 -5.89
N GLY A 257 4.31 -12.60 -6.79
CA GLY A 257 5.16 -13.77 -6.95
C GLY A 257 4.49 -14.97 -7.65
N GLY A 258 3.38 -14.73 -8.38
CA GLY A 258 2.65 -15.76 -9.11
C GLY A 258 1.78 -16.65 -8.22
N ILE A 259 1.23 -16.10 -7.12
CA ILE A 259 0.33 -16.83 -6.22
C ILE A 259 -1.04 -17.04 -6.84
N VAL A 260 -1.55 -16.03 -7.53
CA VAL A 260 -2.89 -16.05 -8.12
C VAL A 260 -2.87 -16.88 -9.40
N GLU A 261 -3.55 -18.01 -9.38
CA GLU A 261 -3.64 -18.97 -10.50
C GLU A 261 -4.66 -18.52 -11.56
N SER A 262 -4.50 -17.28 -12.05
CA SER A 262 -5.33 -16.71 -13.11
C SER A 262 -4.44 -16.06 -14.16
N ILE A 263 -4.81 -16.21 -15.42
CA ILE A 263 -4.12 -15.56 -16.55
C ILE A 263 -4.55 -14.10 -16.74
N ALA A 264 -5.59 -13.65 -16.04
CA ALA A 264 -6.13 -12.28 -16.07
C ALA A 264 -6.37 -11.76 -14.65
#